data_7ad642dd8e520ad6717c62713e79625c
#
_entry.id   7ad642dd8e520ad6717c62713e79625c
#
_cell.length_a   1.000
_cell.length_b   1.000
_cell.length_c   1.000
_cell.angle_alpha   90.00
_cell.angle_beta   90.00
_cell.angle_gamma   90.00
#
_symmetry.space_group_name_H-M   'P 1'
#
loop_
_entity.id
_entity.type
_entity.pdbx_description
1 polymer ?
#
loop_
_entity_poly.entity_id
_entity_poly.type
_entity_poly.pdbx_seq_one_letter_code
_entity_poly.pdbx_strand_id
1 'polypeptide(L)'
;KDTDRDVEKRMPVKLTKHYFEIAKNSKPIQHIVKATPDETNDLDGAEDPGNQMDYSPVEGLLHKYEMGLMYVVSTCSAHCRFCYREELIGRKEIKRQDGTVAKKGMAKIPEITAYIRSHNEIVASNGGVHPETGREKLREILLSGGDPMVLANSKIAAWLGALAEVGIESIRIGTKEMAFFPQRFDETFLSMLDQFHETYPEVGLRFMVHFNHPDEFLAKDEDGNYIEDSSGILKWNPDSDKAMKGLVSRGWISVENQSPIIKDINDDADALRIMQRALKRVGAENHYFFCGRDIVAHRAFNVPIETAWGVLNESQKGLSGVEAHAKLSITHYLGKTEVSAVTNEPIPGLAGSE
;
A
#
# COMPACT_ATOMS: atom_id res chain seq x y z
N LYS A 1 17.08 27.30 3.00
CA LYS A 1 15.97 27.85 2.15
C LYS A 1 16.04 27.35 0.70
N ASP A 2 17.23 27.03 0.17
CA ASP A 2 17.36 26.50 -1.21
C ASP A 2 17.22 24.97 -1.26
N THR A 3 17.64 24.25 -0.24
CA THR A 3 17.49 22.81 -0.08
C THR A 3 16.01 22.36 -0.03
N ASP A 4 15.14 23.10 0.64
CA ASP A 4 13.70 22.78 0.70
C ASP A 4 13.04 22.83 -0.70
N ARG A 5 13.46 23.76 -1.55
CA ARG A 5 12.94 23.89 -2.91
C ARG A 5 13.36 22.75 -3.84
N ASP A 6 14.56 22.19 -3.65
CA ASP A 6 15.03 21.08 -4.49
C ASP A 6 14.34 19.77 -4.11
N VAL A 7 14.08 19.53 -2.82
CA VAL A 7 13.26 18.41 -2.34
C VAL A 7 11.84 18.49 -2.89
N GLU A 8 11.22 19.70 -2.87
CA GLU A 8 9.87 19.89 -3.40
C GLU A 8 9.78 19.78 -4.93
N LYS A 9 10.86 20.05 -5.67
CA LYS A 9 10.91 19.80 -7.11
C LYS A 9 10.82 18.32 -7.43
N ARG A 10 11.39 17.46 -6.58
CA ARG A 10 11.32 16.01 -6.73
C ARG A 10 9.89 15.51 -6.51
N MET A 11 9.31 15.82 -5.36
CA MET A 11 7.92 15.54 -5.03
C MET A 11 7.29 16.72 -4.27
N PRO A 12 6.32 17.44 -4.87
CA PRO A 12 5.66 18.56 -4.21
C PRO A 12 4.97 18.15 -2.91
N VAL A 13 5.01 19.01 -1.90
CA VAL A 13 4.18 18.83 -0.71
C VAL A 13 2.72 19.01 -1.11
N LYS A 14 1.90 18.00 -0.85
CA LYS A 14 0.47 17.98 -1.12
C LYS A 14 -0.27 17.35 0.05
N LEU A 15 -1.28 18.04 0.56
CA LEU A 15 -2.06 17.64 1.72
C LEU A 15 -3.54 17.89 1.49
N THR A 16 -4.39 17.03 2.04
CA THR A 16 -5.81 17.34 2.24
C THR A 16 -5.97 18.21 3.48
N LYS A 17 -7.11 18.92 3.58
CA LYS A 17 -7.43 19.68 4.78
C LYS A 17 -7.51 18.77 6.01
N HIS A 18 -8.14 17.61 5.87
CA HIS A 18 -8.25 16.60 6.94
C HIS A 18 -6.88 16.20 7.47
N TYR A 19 -5.98 15.79 6.57
CA TYR A 19 -4.65 15.30 6.97
C TYR A 19 -3.75 16.42 7.52
N PHE A 20 -3.92 17.64 7.05
CA PHE A 20 -3.22 18.81 7.60
C PHE A 20 -3.59 19.09 9.06
N GLU A 21 -4.89 18.95 9.41
CA GLU A 21 -5.34 19.13 10.80
C GLU A 21 -4.72 18.06 11.73
N ILE A 22 -4.62 16.81 11.28
CA ILE A 22 -3.95 15.74 12.04
C ILE A 22 -2.44 16.06 12.19
N ALA A 23 -1.79 16.47 11.10
CA ALA A 23 -0.35 16.73 11.08
C ALA A 23 0.06 17.89 12.03
N LYS A 24 -0.80 18.86 12.28
CA LYS A 24 -0.50 19.97 13.21
C LYS A 24 -0.05 19.49 14.58
N ASN A 25 -0.63 18.41 15.08
CA ASN A 25 -0.48 17.94 16.45
C ASN A 25 0.25 16.58 16.55
N SER A 26 0.81 16.08 15.44
CA SER A 26 1.48 14.79 15.40
C SER A 26 2.81 14.89 14.66
N LYS A 27 3.91 14.68 15.38
CA LYS A 27 5.25 14.62 14.77
C LYS A 27 5.38 13.47 13.77
N PRO A 28 4.96 12.22 14.07
CA PRO A 28 4.98 11.14 13.09
C PRO A 28 4.25 11.50 11.79
N ILE A 29 3.07 12.11 11.89
CA ILE A 29 2.30 12.51 10.71
C ILE A 29 2.97 13.62 9.92
N GLN A 30 3.65 14.55 10.60
CA GLN A 30 4.48 15.57 9.93
C GLN A 30 5.61 14.92 9.11
N HIS A 31 6.28 13.88 9.65
CA HIS A 31 7.33 13.14 8.94
C HIS A 31 6.80 12.42 7.68
N ILE A 32 5.54 12.01 7.66
CA ILE A 32 4.94 11.41 6.47
C ILE A 32 4.88 12.40 5.29
N VAL A 33 4.68 13.69 5.54
CA VAL A 33 4.29 14.65 4.49
C VAL A 33 5.23 15.85 4.36
N LYS A 34 6.05 16.14 5.36
CA LYS A 34 6.97 17.29 5.35
C LYS A 34 8.26 16.92 4.63
N ALA A 35 8.60 17.70 3.62
CA ALA A 35 9.89 17.57 2.96
C ALA A 35 11.05 17.87 3.93
N THR A 36 12.11 17.07 3.86
CA THR A 36 13.32 17.23 4.67
C THR A 36 14.57 17.29 3.79
N PRO A 37 15.63 18.01 4.23
CA PRO A 37 16.89 18.06 3.49
C PRO A 37 17.53 16.68 3.28
N ASP A 38 17.27 15.73 4.17
CA ASP A 38 17.84 14.37 4.10
C ASP A 38 17.43 13.62 2.83
N GLU A 39 16.29 13.98 2.23
CA GLU A 39 15.83 13.42 0.96
C GLU A 39 16.71 13.82 -0.24
N THR A 40 17.56 14.81 -0.11
CA THR A 40 18.48 15.27 -1.16
C THR A 40 19.95 14.98 -0.85
N ASN A 41 20.26 14.60 0.39
CA ASN A 41 21.63 14.35 0.82
C ASN A 41 22.14 12.97 0.42
N ASP A 42 21.24 12.02 0.22
CA ASP A 42 21.57 10.65 -0.18
C ASP A 42 20.75 10.26 -1.42
N LEU A 43 21.40 10.30 -2.57
CA LEU A 43 20.83 9.93 -3.87
C LEU A 43 21.22 8.53 -4.32
N ASP A 44 21.86 7.75 -3.47
CA ASP A 44 22.13 6.34 -3.73
C ASP A 44 20.83 5.53 -3.75
N GLY A 45 20.86 4.38 -4.39
CA GLY A 45 19.72 3.50 -4.58
C GLY A 45 19.30 3.38 -6.04
N ALA A 46 18.23 2.64 -6.28
CA ALA A 46 17.67 2.41 -7.60
C ALA A 46 16.31 3.09 -7.78
N GLU A 47 15.99 3.55 -8.98
CA GLU A 47 14.64 4.08 -9.30
C GLU A 47 13.58 2.97 -9.28
N ASP A 48 13.94 1.76 -9.70
CA ASP A 48 13.09 0.56 -9.67
C ASP A 48 13.85 -0.63 -9.07
N PRO A 49 14.08 -0.66 -7.73
CA PRO A 49 14.84 -1.73 -7.10
C PRO A 49 14.16 -3.11 -7.18
N GLY A 50 12.86 -3.14 -7.46
CA GLY A 50 12.09 -4.36 -7.68
C GLY A 50 12.10 -4.86 -9.12
N ASN A 51 12.74 -4.13 -10.03
CA ASN A 51 12.74 -4.40 -11.46
C ASN A 51 11.33 -4.67 -12.03
N GLN A 52 10.37 -3.85 -11.58
CA GLN A 52 8.95 -4.07 -11.86
C GLN A 52 8.61 -3.84 -13.34
N MET A 53 9.30 -2.89 -13.96
CA MET A 53 9.00 -2.48 -15.35
C MET A 53 9.34 -3.56 -16.39
N ASP A 54 10.23 -4.50 -16.07
CA ASP A 54 10.52 -5.64 -16.95
C ASP A 54 9.38 -6.65 -17.03
N TYR A 55 8.45 -6.56 -16.06
CA TYR A 55 7.27 -7.40 -15.99
C TYR A 55 5.99 -6.67 -16.45
N SER A 56 6.12 -5.64 -17.28
CA SER A 56 4.99 -4.85 -17.81
C SER A 56 4.65 -5.32 -19.24
N PRO A 57 3.76 -6.32 -19.39
CA PRO A 57 3.39 -6.86 -20.70
C PRO A 57 2.56 -5.88 -21.53
N VAL A 58 1.78 -5.03 -20.88
CA VAL A 58 1.04 -3.92 -21.48
C VAL A 58 1.14 -2.69 -20.59
N GLU A 59 0.94 -1.52 -21.19
CA GLU A 59 1.06 -0.24 -20.50
C GLU A 59 0.15 -0.19 -19.25
N GLY A 60 0.73 0.15 -18.12
CA GLY A 60 0.00 0.29 -16.85
C GLY A 60 -0.33 -1.01 -16.13
N LEU A 61 0.15 -2.18 -16.60
CA LEU A 61 0.03 -3.46 -15.91
C LEU A 61 1.41 -4.01 -15.56
N LEU A 62 1.59 -4.40 -14.33
CA LEU A 62 2.71 -5.23 -13.87
C LEU A 62 2.19 -6.63 -13.56
N HIS A 63 2.75 -7.63 -14.25
CA HIS A 63 2.42 -9.03 -14.05
C HIS A 63 3.68 -9.82 -13.69
N LYS A 64 4.24 -9.50 -12.50
CA LYS A 64 5.46 -10.14 -11.99
C LYS A 64 5.16 -11.41 -11.20
N TYR A 65 4.04 -11.44 -10.50
CA TYR A 65 3.60 -12.53 -9.62
C TYR A 65 2.32 -13.16 -10.17
N GLU A 66 1.69 -14.05 -9.41
CA GLU A 66 0.40 -14.67 -9.75
C GLU A 66 -0.77 -13.67 -9.74
N MET A 67 -0.50 -12.42 -9.44
CA MET A 67 -1.44 -11.31 -9.48
C MET A 67 -0.94 -10.20 -10.38
N GLY A 68 -1.86 -9.47 -10.99
CA GLY A 68 -1.55 -8.25 -11.72
C GLY A 68 -1.67 -7.00 -10.83
N LEU A 69 -0.75 -6.05 -10.97
CA LEU A 69 -0.85 -4.74 -10.36
C LEU A 69 -1.03 -3.68 -11.45
N MET A 70 -2.07 -2.86 -11.33
CA MET A 70 -2.42 -1.88 -12.37
C MET A 70 -2.23 -0.45 -11.90
N TYR A 71 -1.68 0.39 -12.78
CA TYR A 71 -1.60 1.84 -12.60
C TYR A 71 -2.79 2.49 -13.29
N VAL A 72 -3.87 2.74 -12.55
CA VAL A 72 -5.10 3.33 -13.09
C VAL A 72 -5.14 4.85 -12.99
N VAL A 73 -4.23 5.43 -12.20
CA VAL A 73 -4.11 6.88 -11.97
C VAL A 73 -2.70 7.23 -11.54
N SER A 74 -2.23 8.45 -11.86
CA SER A 74 -0.88 8.93 -11.55
C SER A 74 -0.85 9.99 -10.43
N THR A 75 -1.90 10.12 -9.62
CA THR A 75 -1.97 11.13 -8.56
C THR A 75 -2.60 10.56 -7.30
N CYS A 76 -2.32 11.21 -6.16
CA CYS A 76 -2.92 10.98 -4.85
C CYS A 76 -3.53 12.29 -4.35
N SER A 77 -4.38 12.26 -3.32
CA SER A 77 -4.90 13.47 -2.67
C SER A 77 -3.87 14.15 -1.78
N ALA A 78 -2.94 13.37 -1.21
CA ALA A 78 -1.76 13.83 -0.48
C ALA A 78 -0.54 13.00 -0.86
N HIS A 79 0.69 13.48 -0.56
CA HIS A 79 1.93 12.79 -0.91
C HIS A 79 2.67 12.32 0.34
N CYS A 80 2.96 11.01 0.42
CA CYS A 80 3.89 10.46 1.39
C CYS A 80 5.33 10.69 0.92
N ARG A 81 6.20 11.23 1.77
CA ARG A 81 7.62 11.48 1.43
C ARG A 81 8.40 10.19 1.12
N PHE A 82 8.02 9.08 1.73
CA PHE A 82 8.59 7.75 1.52
C PHE A 82 7.87 6.94 0.42
N CYS A 83 7.24 7.58 -0.55
CA CYS A 83 6.45 6.91 -1.58
C CYS A 83 7.33 6.07 -2.49
N TYR A 84 7.29 4.73 -2.35
CA TYR A 84 8.09 3.82 -3.17
C TYR A 84 7.72 3.82 -4.67
N ARG A 85 6.67 4.55 -5.04
CA ARG A 85 6.22 4.77 -6.43
C ARG A 85 6.40 6.22 -6.87
N GLU A 86 7.22 6.99 -6.19
CA GLU A 86 7.46 8.38 -6.52
C GLU A 86 7.82 8.56 -7.99
N GLU A 87 8.71 7.72 -8.51
CA GLU A 87 9.13 7.73 -9.90
C GLU A 87 7.98 7.39 -10.86
N LEU A 88 7.02 6.57 -10.42
CA LEU A 88 5.83 6.22 -11.20
C LEU A 88 4.76 7.31 -11.16
N ILE A 89 4.67 8.11 -10.08
CA ILE A 89 3.62 9.11 -9.89
C ILE A 89 3.95 10.43 -10.60
N GLY A 90 5.18 10.92 -10.48
CA GLY A 90 5.58 12.24 -10.97
C GLY A 90 6.19 12.24 -12.38
N ARG A 91 6.92 11.22 -12.77
CA ARG A 91 7.75 11.17 -13.98
C ARG A 91 7.12 10.34 -15.09
N LYS A 92 7.46 10.67 -16.34
CA LYS A 92 6.99 9.93 -17.52
C LYS A 92 7.89 8.76 -17.92
N GLU A 93 9.11 8.68 -17.39
CA GLU A 93 10.13 7.72 -17.75
C GLU A 93 10.82 7.18 -16.51
N ILE A 94 11.23 5.92 -16.56
CA ILE A 94 11.95 5.24 -15.48
C ILE A 94 13.20 4.63 -16.09
N LYS A 95 14.35 4.85 -15.46
CA LYS A 95 15.59 4.17 -15.82
C LYS A 95 15.60 2.76 -15.24
N ARG A 96 15.82 1.77 -16.10
CA ARG A 96 16.03 0.37 -15.70
C ARG A 96 17.46 0.16 -15.23
N GLN A 97 17.70 -0.95 -14.55
CA GLN A 97 19.05 -1.33 -14.09
C GLN A 97 20.04 -1.53 -15.23
N ASP A 98 19.57 -1.93 -16.41
CA ASP A 98 20.40 -2.07 -17.63
C ASP A 98 20.69 -0.74 -18.34
N GLY A 99 20.22 0.39 -17.78
CA GLY A 99 20.38 1.73 -18.34
C GLY A 99 19.35 2.09 -19.42
N THR A 100 18.46 1.19 -19.79
CA THR A 100 17.35 1.50 -20.71
C THR A 100 16.26 2.32 -20.02
N VAL A 101 15.43 3.00 -20.80
CA VAL A 101 14.35 3.85 -20.29
C VAL A 101 13.01 3.21 -20.64
N ALA A 102 12.20 2.95 -19.62
CA ALA A 102 10.82 2.52 -19.77
C ALA A 102 9.87 3.71 -19.69
N LYS A 103 8.92 3.78 -20.60
CA LYS A 103 7.82 4.75 -20.52
C LYS A 103 6.77 4.26 -19.57
N LYS A 104 6.39 5.14 -18.65
CA LYS A 104 5.30 4.93 -17.74
C LYS A 104 3.98 5.27 -18.45
N GLY A 105 3.05 4.36 -18.42
CA GLY A 105 1.70 4.58 -18.90
C GLY A 105 0.65 4.16 -17.86
N MET A 106 -0.55 4.73 -18.03
CA MET A 106 -1.71 4.33 -17.24
C MET A 106 -2.47 3.22 -17.97
N ALA A 107 -2.98 2.28 -17.19
CA ALA A 107 -3.81 1.20 -17.69
C ALA A 107 -5.04 1.73 -18.42
N LYS A 108 -5.37 1.08 -19.54
CA LYS A 108 -6.61 1.32 -20.30
C LYS A 108 -7.43 0.05 -20.35
N ILE A 109 -8.72 0.17 -20.06
CA ILE A 109 -9.61 -1.00 -19.95
C ILE A 109 -9.51 -1.94 -21.16
N PRO A 110 -9.59 -1.47 -22.43
CA PRO A 110 -9.54 -2.39 -23.58
C PRO A 110 -8.23 -3.18 -23.68
N GLU A 111 -7.08 -2.52 -23.40
CA GLU A 111 -5.77 -3.15 -23.49
C GLU A 111 -5.55 -4.18 -22.39
N ILE A 112 -5.96 -3.84 -21.15
CA ILE A 112 -5.86 -4.73 -20.00
C ILE A 112 -6.75 -5.96 -20.16
N THR A 113 -8.02 -5.76 -20.54
CA THR A 113 -8.95 -6.87 -20.71
C THR A 113 -8.57 -7.79 -21.86
N ALA A 114 -8.03 -7.24 -22.95
CA ALA A 114 -7.48 -8.03 -24.05
C ALA A 114 -6.29 -8.89 -23.60
N TYR A 115 -5.35 -8.30 -22.84
CA TYR A 115 -4.23 -9.04 -22.30
C TYR A 115 -4.67 -10.17 -21.37
N ILE A 116 -5.58 -9.91 -20.41
CA ILE A 116 -6.07 -10.92 -19.46
C ILE A 116 -6.72 -12.10 -20.20
N ARG A 117 -7.58 -11.83 -21.18
CA ARG A 117 -8.21 -12.88 -22.01
C ARG A 117 -7.16 -13.72 -22.72
N SER A 118 -6.27 -13.07 -23.47
CA SER A 118 -5.22 -13.76 -24.23
C SER A 118 -4.31 -14.59 -23.33
N HIS A 119 -3.84 -14.03 -22.20
CA HIS A 119 -3.01 -14.76 -21.25
C HIS A 119 -3.75 -16.00 -20.70
N ASN A 120 -4.98 -15.83 -20.25
CA ASN A 120 -5.76 -16.91 -19.64
C ASN A 120 -6.15 -18.00 -20.66
N GLU A 121 -6.39 -17.65 -21.93
CA GLU A 121 -6.62 -18.59 -23.04
C GLU A 121 -5.37 -19.42 -23.35
N ILE A 122 -4.19 -18.79 -23.41
CA ILE A 122 -2.90 -19.47 -23.59
C ILE A 122 -2.65 -20.44 -22.44
N VAL A 123 -2.85 -20.01 -21.20
CA VAL A 123 -2.72 -20.86 -20.01
C VAL A 123 -3.64 -22.06 -20.07
N ALA A 124 -4.92 -21.86 -20.40
CA ALA A 124 -5.91 -22.93 -20.51
C ALA A 124 -5.54 -23.94 -21.61
N SER A 125 -4.98 -23.46 -22.73
CA SER A 125 -4.59 -24.32 -23.87
C SER A 125 -3.26 -25.04 -23.64
N ASN A 126 -2.47 -24.65 -22.62
CA ASN A 126 -1.13 -25.17 -22.37
C ASN A 126 -0.99 -25.87 -21.01
N GLY A 127 -2.03 -26.58 -20.60
CA GLY A 127 -1.97 -27.42 -19.38
C GLY A 127 -1.94 -26.64 -18.06
N GLY A 128 -2.43 -25.39 -18.04
CA GLY A 128 -2.59 -24.59 -16.82
C GLY A 128 -1.48 -23.58 -16.53
N VAL A 129 -0.44 -23.52 -17.39
CA VAL A 129 0.66 -22.54 -17.26
C VAL A 129 0.97 -21.88 -18.60
N HIS A 130 1.40 -20.62 -18.56
CA HIS A 130 1.83 -19.89 -19.74
C HIS A 130 3.21 -20.42 -20.20
N PRO A 131 3.39 -20.82 -21.47
CA PRO A 131 4.61 -21.53 -21.94
C PRO A 131 5.89 -20.69 -21.83
N GLU A 132 5.80 -19.37 -21.97
CA GLU A 132 6.97 -18.48 -21.92
C GLU A 132 7.28 -17.98 -20.51
N THR A 133 6.27 -17.80 -19.68
CA THR A 133 6.45 -17.14 -18.36
C THR A 133 6.29 -18.10 -17.19
N GLY A 134 5.75 -19.31 -17.40
CA GLY A 134 5.46 -20.27 -16.34
C GLY A 134 4.30 -19.87 -15.41
N ARG A 135 3.63 -18.73 -15.69
CA ARG A 135 2.56 -18.21 -14.82
C ARG A 135 1.25 -18.94 -15.06
N GLU A 136 0.48 -19.07 -14.00
CA GLU A 136 -0.89 -19.59 -14.04
C GLU A 136 -1.88 -18.53 -14.58
N LYS A 137 -3.15 -18.87 -14.59
CA LYS A 137 -4.26 -17.99 -14.93
C LYS A 137 -4.25 -16.76 -14.02
N LEU A 138 -4.29 -15.58 -14.62
CA LEU A 138 -4.41 -14.33 -13.89
C LEU A 138 -5.84 -14.21 -13.32
N ARG A 139 -5.97 -14.36 -12.01
CA ARG A 139 -7.25 -14.38 -11.27
C ARG A 139 -7.43 -13.17 -10.36
N GLU A 140 -6.35 -12.49 -10.02
CA GLU A 140 -6.35 -11.42 -9.06
C GLU A 140 -5.67 -10.16 -9.61
N ILE A 141 -6.32 -9.00 -9.38
CA ILE A 141 -5.80 -7.69 -9.77
C ILE A 141 -5.79 -6.75 -8.58
N LEU A 142 -4.66 -6.02 -8.42
CA LEU A 142 -4.55 -4.87 -7.53
C LEU A 142 -4.68 -3.57 -8.33
N LEU A 143 -5.77 -2.83 -8.14
CA LEU A 143 -5.90 -1.45 -8.60
C LEU A 143 -5.01 -0.55 -7.74
N SER A 144 -4.15 0.23 -8.40
CA SER A 144 -3.12 1.03 -7.77
C SER A 144 -2.68 2.19 -8.67
N GLY A 145 -1.43 2.60 -8.59
CA GLY A 145 -0.87 3.75 -9.31
C GLY A 145 -0.45 4.82 -8.32
N GLY A 146 -1.04 6.02 -8.42
CA GLY A 146 -1.17 6.95 -7.29
C GLY A 146 -2.15 6.33 -6.29
N ASP A 147 -3.29 6.94 -6.11
CA ASP A 147 -4.33 6.33 -5.29
C ASP A 147 -5.61 6.18 -6.12
N PRO A 148 -6.12 4.95 -6.36
CA PRO A 148 -7.33 4.72 -7.16
C PRO A 148 -8.56 5.45 -6.64
N MET A 149 -8.62 5.73 -5.34
CA MET A 149 -9.76 6.39 -4.71
C MET A 149 -9.90 7.88 -5.08
N VAL A 150 -8.90 8.49 -5.74
CA VAL A 150 -9.06 9.84 -6.30
C VAL A 150 -9.88 9.86 -7.60
N LEU A 151 -10.14 8.70 -8.19
CA LEU A 151 -10.99 8.57 -9.36
C LEU A 151 -12.46 8.79 -9.00
N ALA A 152 -13.24 9.28 -9.97
CA ALA A 152 -14.71 9.33 -9.84
C ALA A 152 -15.30 7.92 -9.70
N ASN A 153 -16.42 7.78 -8.97
CA ASN A 153 -17.11 6.51 -8.77
C ASN A 153 -17.38 5.76 -10.08
N SER A 154 -17.78 6.48 -11.13
CA SER A 154 -18.04 5.90 -12.46
C SER A 154 -16.80 5.27 -13.09
N LYS A 155 -15.60 5.81 -12.82
CA LYS A 155 -14.34 5.26 -13.32
C LYS A 155 -13.93 3.99 -12.53
N ILE A 156 -14.12 4.02 -11.22
CA ILE A 156 -13.88 2.84 -10.37
C ILE A 156 -14.87 1.73 -10.77
N ALA A 157 -16.15 2.03 -10.89
CA ALA A 157 -17.17 1.07 -11.33
C ALA A 157 -16.84 0.45 -12.71
N ALA A 158 -16.39 1.26 -13.67
CA ALA A 158 -15.99 0.78 -14.99
C ALA A 158 -14.81 -0.20 -14.91
N TRP A 159 -13.82 0.06 -14.05
CA TRP A 159 -12.72 -0.88 -13.82
C TRP A 159 -13.18 -2.18 -13.17
N LEU A 160 -13.98 -2.08 -12.08
CA LEU A 160 -14.50 -3.25 -11.38
C LEU A 160 -15.31 -4.15 -12.32
N GLY A 161 -16.26 -3.59 -13.08
CA GLY A 161 -17.07 -4.32 -14.03
C GLY A 161 -16.25 -4.97 -15.14
N ALA A 162 -15.34 -4.23 -15.77
CA ALA A 162 -14.51 -4.77 -16.85
C ALA A 162 -13.60 -5.91 -16.38
N LEU A 163 -13.08 -5.86 -15.17
CA LEU A 163 -12.27 -6.93 -14.60
C LEU A 163 -13.12 -8.17 -14.27
N ALA A 164 -14.30 -7.97 -13.71
CA ALA A 164 -15.25 -9.05 -13.45
C ALA A 164 -15.65 -9.78 -14.75
N GLU A 165 -15.98 -9.02 -15.81
CA GLU A 165 -16.38 -9.55 -17.13
C GLU A 165 -15.29 -10.39 -17.82
N VAL A 166 -14.00 -10.15 -17.52
CA VAL A 166 -12.89 -10.96 -18.08
C VAL A 166 -12.47 -12.11 -17.17
N GLY A 167 -13.24 -12.37 -16.09
CA GLY A 167 -13.06 -13.51 -15.21
C GLY A 167 -12.00 -13.32 -14.13
N ILE A 168 -11.77 -12.10 -13.67
CA ILE A 168 -11.02 -11.85 -12.45
C ILE A 168 -11.88 -12.21 -11.24
N GLU A 169 -11.34 -13.04 -10.38
CA GLU A 169 -12.02 -13.61 -9.22
C GLU A 169 -11.84 -12.77 -7.94
N SER A 170 -10.76 -11.99 -7.87
CA SER A 170 -10.42 -11.13 -6.73
C SER A 170 -9.88 -9.78 -7.20
N ILE A 171 -10.48 -8.71 -6.70
CA ILE A 171 -10.02 -7.34 -6.96
C ILE A 171 -9.58 -6.70 -5.65
N ARG A 172 -8.35 -6.19 -5.64
CA ARG A 172 -7.84 -5.39 -4.52
C ARG A 172 -7.79 -3.92 -4.92
N ILE A 173 -8.09 -3.03 -4.00
CA ILE A 173 -7.92 -1.59 -4.14
C ILE A 173 -6.90 -1.13 -3.10
N GLY A 174 -5.71 -0.73 -3.56
CA GLY A 174 -4.66 -0.19 -2.69
C GLY A 174 -4.87 1.30 -2.47
N THR A 175 -5.09 1.74 -1.23
CA THR A 175 -5.44 3.14 -0.96
C THR A 175 -4.91 3.64 0.38
N LYS A 176 -4.51 4.92 0.41
CA LYS A 176 -4.27 5.69 1.63
C LYS A 176 -5.35 6.76 1.87
N GLU A 177 -6.36 6.85 1.01
CA GLU A 177 -7.45 7.82 1.18
C GLU A 177 -8.25 7.61 2.46
N MET A 178 -8.26 6.39 3.03
CA MET A 178 -8.83 6.14 4.35
C MET A 178 -8.16 6.99 5.45
N ALA A 179 -6.86 7.29 5.31
CA ALA A 179 -6.13 8.22 6.18
C ALA A 179 -6.17 9.65 5.65
N PHE A 180 -5.98 9.87 4.34
CA PHE A 180 -5.83 11.19 3.75
C PHE A 180 -7.15 11.94 3.60
N PHE A 181 -8.22 11.24 3.25
CA PHE A 181 -9.53 11.82 2.96
C PHE A 181 -10.65 10.79 3.22
N PRO A 182 -10.92 10.40 4.48
CA PRO A 182 -11.90 9.38 4.82
C PRO A 182 -13.31 9.70 4.32
N GLN A 183 -13.66 10.99 4.15
CA GLN A 183 -14.95 11.42 3.60
C GLN A 183 -15.19 10.93 2.15
N ARG A 184 -14.14 10.43 1.46
CA ARG A 184 -14.25 9.81 0.14
C ARG A 184 -15.08 8.51 0.16
N PHE A 185 -15.17 7.87 1.32
CA PHE A 185 -15.95 6.65 1.53
C PHE A 185 -17.40 7.00 1.94
N ASP A 186 -18.05 7.80 1.13
CA ASP A 186 -19.43 8.25 1.35
C ASP A 186 -20.47 7.23 0.88
N GLU A 187 -21.74 7.46 1.21
CA GLU A 187 -22.86 6.59 0.82
C GLU A 187 -22.98 6.39 -0.70
N THR A 188 -22.61 7.40 -1.50
CA THR A 188 -22.66 7.29 -2.97
C THR A 188 -21.60 6.28 -3.46
N PHE A 189 -20.41 6.32 -2.87
CA PHE A 189 -19.36 5.35 -3.17
C PHE A 189 -19.74 3.95 -2.67
N LEU A 190 -20.21 3.85 -1.44
CA LEU A 190 -20.60 2.59 -0.83
C LEU A 190 -21.77 1.92 -1.59
N SER A 191 -22.78 2.69 -2.00
CA SER A 191 -23.88 2.19 -2.82
C SER A 191 -23.41 1.71 -4.20
N MET A 192 -22.41 2.35 -4.80
CA MET A 192 -21.82 1.87 -6.05
C MET A 192 -21.13 0.51 -5.87
N LEU A 193 -20.47 0.27 -4.72
CA LEU A 193 -19.91 -1.05 -4.40
C LEU A 193 -20.99 -2.10 -4.20
N ASP A 194 -22.11 -1.75 -3.54
CA ASP A 194 -23.24 -2.67 -3.36
C ASP A 194 -23.83 -3.08 -4.72
N GLN A 195 -24.02 -2.16 -5.65
CA GLN A 195 -24.46 -2.45 -7.02
C GLN A 195 -23.47 -3.35 -7.78
N PHE A 196 -22.17 -3.14 -7.58
CA PHE A 196 -21.15 -4.03 -8.15
C PHE A 196 -21.32 -5.46 -7.60
N HIS A 197 -21.46 -5.63 -6.31
CA HIS A 197 -21.63 -6.93 -5.68
C HIS A 197 -22.94 -7.63 -6.09
N GLU A 198 -24.03 -6.88 -6.21
CA GLU A 198 -25.30 -7.42 -6.73
C GLU A 198 -25.15 -7.98 -8.16
N THR A 199 -24.30 -7.34 -8.98
CA THR A 199 -24.06 -7.77 -10.37
C THR A 199 -23.05 -8.91 -10.47
N TYR A 200 -22.02 -8.91 -9.62
CA TYR A 200 -20.90 -9.84 -9.63
C TYR A 200 -20.64 -10.42 -8.22
N PRO A 201 -21.58 -11.21 -7.65
CA PRO A 201 -21.50 -11.68 -6.26
C PRO A 201 -20.33 -12.62 -5.98
N GLU A 202 -19.78 -13.26 -7.01
CA GLU A 202 -18.66 -14.19 -6.90
C GLU A 202 -17.29 -13.49 -6.87
N VAL A 203 -17.22 -12.18 -7.18
CA VAL A 203 -15.97 -11.45 -7.22
C VAL A 203 -15.64 -10.91 -5.84
N GLY A 204 -14.54 -11.40 -5.26
CA GLY A 204 -14.02 -10.90 -3.99
C GLY A 204 -13.48 -9.46 -4.12
N LEU A 205 -13.89 -8.57 -3.22
CA LEU A 205 -13.37 -7.19 -3.15
C LEU A 205 -12.62 -6.96 -1.84
N ARG A 206 -11.39 -6.44 -1.95
CA ARG A 206 -10.52 -6.16 -0.81
C ARG A 206 -9.97 -4.75 -0.86
N PHE A 207 -10.03 -4.04 0.24
CA PHE A 207 -9.34 -2.76 0.41
C PHE A 207 -8.02 -2.98 1.15
N MET A 208 -6.92 -2.72 0.45
CA MET A 208 -5.58 -2.70 1.04
C MET A 208 -5.33 -1.28 1.54
N VAL A 209 -5.76 -1.00 2.77
CA VAL A 209 -5.60 0.33 3.36
C VAL A 209 -4.16 0.54 3.85
N HIS A 210 -3.76 1.80 3.94
CA HIS A 210 -2.39 2.16 4.28
C HIS A 210 -2.39 3.16 5.44
N PHE A 211 -2.56 2.66 6.65
CA PHE A 211 -2.28 3.41 7.86
C PHE A 211 -0.84 3.16 8.30
N ASN A 212 -0.11 4.23 8.61
CA ASN A 212 1.25 4.15 9.13
C ASN A 212 1.30 4.36 10.64
N HIS A 213 0.40 5.16 11.18
CA HIS A 213 0.44 5.54 12.59
C HIS A 213 -0.97 5.65 13.16
N PRO A 214 -1.19 5.32 14.46
CA PRO A 214 -2.51 5.43 15.08
C PRO A 214 -3.12 6.84 15.01
N ASP A 215 -2.30 7.89 15.00
CA ASP A 215 -2.74 9.28 14.89
C ASP A 215 -3.51 9.58 13.58
N GLU A 216 -3.39 8.72 12.58
CA GLU A 216 -4.12 8.89 11.32
C GLU A 216 -5.62 8.62 11.47
N PHE A 217 -6.02 7.87 12.50
CA PHE A 217 -7.41 7.46 12.64
C PHE A 217 -7.97 7.46 14.07
N LEU A 218 -7.13 7.48 15.10
CA LEU A 218 -7.60 7.53 16.49
C LEU A 218 -7.84 8.96 16.97
N ALA A 219 -8.87 9.13 17.78
CA ALA A 219 -9.18 10.40 18.42
C ALA A 219 -8.27 10.66 19.62
N LYS A 220 -7.86 11.92 19.79
CA LYS A 220 -7.04 12.39 20.90
C LYS A 220 -7.76 13.50 21.67
N ASP A 221 -7.48 13.57 22.97
CA ASP A 221 -7.88 14.69 23.83
C ASP A 221 -6.95 15.90 23.65
N GLU A 222 -7.22 16.98 24.42
CA GLU A 222 -6.43 18.22 24.37
C GLU A 222 -4.99 18.02 24.84
N ASP A 223 -4.73 17.03 25.67
CA ASP A 223 -3.40 16.68 26.19
C ASP A 223 -2.63 15.74 25.23
N GLY A 224 -3.26 15.27 24.15
CA GLY A 224 -2.67 14.40 23.14
C GLY A 224 -2.76 12.91 23.44
N ASN A 225 -3.52 12.50 24.47
CA ASN A 225 -3.74 11.09 24.78
C ASN A 225 -4.86 10.52 23.90
N TYR A 226 -4.77 9.24 23.55
CA TYR A 226 -5.87 8.57 22.86
C TYR A 226 -7.09 8.45 23.79
N ILE A 227 -8.26 8.76 23.22
CA ILE A 227 -9.53 8.70 23.95
C ILE A 227 -10.03 7.26 23.96
N GLU A 228 -10.42 6.77 25.14
CA GLU A 228 -11.11 5.50 25.30
C GLU A 228 -12.60 5.72 25.61
N ASP A 229 -13.42 4.74 25.26
CA ASP A 229 -14.81 4.69 25.72
C ASP A 229 -14.89 4.09 27.15
N SER A 230 -16.12 3.96 27.69
CA SER A 230 -16.36 3.41 29.02
C SER A 230 -15.92 1.94 29.20
N SER A 231 -15.59 1.26 28.10
CA SER A 231 -15.13 -0.14 28.08
C SER A 231 -13.61 -0.25 27.82
N GLY A 232 -12.88 0.88 27.79
CA GLY A 232 -11.45 0.92 27.49
C GLY A 232 -11.15 0.66 26.02
N ILE A 233 -12.09 0.93 25.11
CA ILE A 233 -11.89 0.79 23.68
C ILE A 233 -11.50 2.14 23.10
N LEU A 234 -10.39 2.16 22.34
CA LEU A 234 -9.89 3.35 21.66
C LEU A 234 -10.90 3.89 20.65
N LYS A 235 -11.24 5.16 20.77
CA LYS A 235 -12.16 5.83 19.86
C LYS A 235 -11.43 6.24 18.60
N TRP A 236 -12.09 6.03 17.49
CA TRP A 236 -11.66 6.56 16.20
C TRP A 236 -12.14 8.00 16.01
N ASN A 237 -11.43 8.78 15.19
CA ASN A 237 -12.00 10.04 14.76
C ASN A 237 -13.26 9.77 13.90
N PRO A 238 -14.28 10.64 13.97
CA PRO A 238 -15.61 10.33 13.42
C PRO A 238 -15.61 10.00 11.93
N ASP A 239 -14.78 10.69 11.12
CA ASP A 239 -14.74 10.48 9.68
C ASP A 239 -14.11 9.14 9.32
N SER A 240 -12.98 8.80 9.96
CA SER A 240 -12.31 7.50 9.76
C SER A 240 -13.14 6.34 10.29
N ASP A 241 -13.84 6.52 11.42
CA ASP A 241 -14.75 5.51 11.98
C ASP A 241 -15.90 5.22 11.02
N LYS A 242 -16.55 6.27 10.50
CA LYS A 242 -17.63 6.15 9.53
C LYS A 242 -17.17 5.45 8.26
N ALA A 243 -16.03 5.85 7.71
CA ALA A 243 -15.46 5.28 6.49
C ALA A 243 -15.11 3.79 6.67
N MET A 244 -14.43 3.44 7.76
CA MET A 244 -14.04 2.07 8.06
C MET A 244 -15.26 1.17 8.29
N LYS A 245 -16.19 1.59 9.13
CA LYS A 245 -17.44 0.86 9.39
C LYS A 245 -18.29 0.71 8.15
N GLY A 246 -18.29 1.72 7.27
CA GLY A 246 -18.97 1.66 5.98
C GLY A 246 -18.49 0.50 5.11
N LEU A 247 -17.19 0.19 5.11
CA LEU A 247 -16.64 -0.96 4.38
C LEU A 247 -16.86 -2.28 5.12
N VAL A 248 -16.43 -2.37 6.40
CA VAL A 248 -16.41 -3.65 7.12
C VAL A 248 -17.80 -4.18 7.45
N SER A 249 -18.82 -3.31 7.60
CA SER A 249 -20.20 -3.74 7.83
C SER A 249 -20.82 -4.52 6.66
N ARG A 250 -20.22 -4.42 5.49
CA ARG A 250 -20.63 -5.12 4.27
C ARG A 250 -20.12 -6.55 4.19
N GLY A 251 -19.84 -7.26 5.14
CA GLY A 251 -19.43 -8.65 5.27
C GLY A 251 -18.78 -9.35 4.06
N TRP A 252 -19.05 -8.88 2.84
CA TRP A 252 -18.45 -9.34 1.59
C TRP A 252 -17.21 -8.55 1.17
N ILE A 253 -16.90 -7.44 1.83
CA ILE A 253 -15.68 -6.64 1.64
C ILE A 253 -14.67 -6.98 2.72
N SER A 254 -13.45 -7.34 2.34
CA SER A 254 -12.33 -7.43 3.28
C SER A 254 -11.56 -6.11 3.33
N VAL A 255 -11.13 -5.71 4.53
CA VAL A 255 -10.25 -4.55 4.74
C VAL A 255 -8.98 -5.02 5.42
N GLU A 256 -7.84 -4.76 4.81
CA GLU A 256 -6.53 -5.21 5.27
C GLU A 256 -5.57 -4.03 5.33
N ASN A 257 -4.89 -3.81 6.45
CA ASN A 257 -3.84 -2.80 6.55
C ASN A 257 -2.49 -3.37 6.16
N GLN A 258 -1.76 -2.60 5.33
CA GLN A 258 -0.36 -2.87 5.00
C GLN A 258 0.42 -1.56 4.89
N SER A 259 1.55 -1.48 5.56
CA SER A 259 2.39 -0.28 5.54
C SER A 259 3.87 -0.61 5.74
N PRO A 260 4.79 0.23 5.26
CA PRO A 260 6.20 0.07 5.61
C PRO A 260 6.44 0.50 7.06
N ILE A 261 7.45 -0.11 7.71
CA ILE A 261 8.04 0.43 8.93
C ILE A 261 9.02 1.52 8.50
N ILE A 262 8.78 2.73 8.98
CA ILE A 262 9.47 3.95 8.55
C ILE A 262 10.04 4.64 9.78
N LYS A 263 11.29 5.04 9.68
CA LYS A 263 12.02 5.76 10.72
C LYS A 263 11.28 7.03 11.14
N ASP A 264 11.22 7.27 12.45
CA ASP A 264 10.58 8.42 13.09
C ASP A 264 9.06 8.56 12.81
N ILE A 265 8.42 7.50 12.24
CA ILE A 265 6.98 7.46 11.99
C ILE A 265 6.33 6.33 12.80
N ASN A 266 6.73 5.10 12.55
CA ASN A 266 6.14 3.91 13.16
C ASN A 266 7.18 2.83 13.52
N ASP A 267 8.43 3.21 13.66
CA ASP A 267 9.50 2.41 14.22
C ASP A 267 9.45 2.37 15.78
N ASP A 268 8.23 2.42 16.30
CA ASP A 268 7.86 2.38 17.70
C ASP A 268 6.89 1.22 17.98
N ALA A 269 7.27 0.35 18.93
CA ALA A 269 6.50 -0.86 19.20
C ALA A 269 5.12 -0.59 19.81
N ASP A 270 4.97 0.46 20.62
CA ASP A 270 3.71 0.80 21.24
C ASP A 270 2.73 1.38 20.22
N ALA A 271 3.21 2.25 19.33
CA ALA A 271 2.42 2.76 18.21
C ALA A 271 1.90 1.61 17.33
N LEU A 272 2.76 0.66 16.94
CA LEU A 272 2.34 -0.50 16.16
C LEU A 272 1.37 -1.42 16.92
N ARG A 273 1.57 -1.60 18.22
CA ARG A 273 0.66 -2.41 19.07
C ARG A 273 -0.73 -1.79 19.13
N ILE A 274 -0.80 -0.48 19.37
CA ILE A 274 -2.06 0.29 19.41
C ILE A 274 -2.78 0.19 18.06
N MET A 275 -2.05 0.38 16.96
CA MET A 275 -2.60 0.31 15.61
C MET A 275 -3.15 -1.07 15.28
N GLN A 276 -2.38 -2.14 15.54
CA GLN A 276 -2.83 -3.51 15.29
C GLN A 276 -4.10 -3.87 16.07
N ARG A 277 -4.16 -3.49 17.35
CA ARG A 277 -5.33 -3.73 18.19
C ARG A 277 -6.55 -2.95 17.71
N ALA A 278 -6.40 -1.67 17.43
CA ALA A 278 -7.50 -0.81 17.02
C ALA A 278 -8.08 -1.22 15.66
N LEU A 279 -7.23 -1.59 14.70
CA LEU A 279 -7.66 -2.08 13.38
C LEU A 279 -8.42 -3.40 13.49
N LYS A 280 -7.89 -4.37 14.26
CA LYS A 280 -8.56 -5.66 14.42
C LYS A 280 -9.91 -5.54 15.09
N ARG A 281 -10.03 -4.67 16.08
CA ARG A 281 -11.28 -4.45 16.80
C ARG A 281 -12.41 -3.88 15.95
N VAL A 282 -12.09 -3.10 14.94
CA VAL A 282 -13.10 -2.57 13.99
C VAL A 282 -13.41 -3.55 12.87
N GLY A 283 -12.69 -4.66 12.76
CA GLY A 283 -12.90 -5.69 11.74
C GLY A 283 -11.94 -5.63 10.55
N ALA A 284 -10.90 -4.77 10.60
CA ALA A 284 -9.84 -4.79 9.62
C ALA A 284 -8.74 -5.78 10.01
N GLU A 285 -8.10 -6.39 9.02
CA GLU A 285 -6.99 -7.32 9.25
C GLU A 285 -5.63 -6.60 9.22
N ASN A 286 -4.71 -7.05 10.08
CA ASN A 286 -3.31 -6.66 10.00
C ASN A 286 -2.60 -7.61 9.03
N HIS A 287 -2.23 -7.14 7.83
CA HIS A 287 -1.69 -7.98 6.78
C HIS A 287 -0.16 -8.02 6.80
N TYR A 288 0.48 -6.97 6.29
CA TYR A 288 1.94 -6.88 6.24
C TYR A 288 2.47 -5.54 6.75
N PHE A 289 3.61 -5.63 7.45
CA PHE A 289 4.57 -4.53 7.49
C PHE A 289 5.71 -4.82 6.51
N PHE A 290 6.20 -3.77 5.83
CA PHE A 290 7.29 -3.90 4.88
C PHE A 290 8.55 -3.25 5.42
N CYS A 291 9.71 -3.87 5.16
CA CYS A 291 10.98 -3.16 5.27
C CYS A 291 11.09 -2.14 4.14
N GLY A 292 11.80 -1.04 4.40
CA GLY A 292 12.13 -0.06 3.38
C GLY A 292 12.88 -0.69 2.20
N ARG A 293 12.73 -0.09 1.03
CA ARG A 293 13.47 -0.50 -0.18
C ARG A 293 14.64 0.45 -0.40
N ASP A 294 15.67 -0.02 -1.09
CA ASP A 294 16.81 0.80 -1.50
C ASP A 294 16.45 1.65 -2.73
N ILE A 295 15.57 2.62 -2.51
CA ILE A 295 15.10 3.58 -3.52
C ILE A 295 15.92 4.86 -3.37
N VAL A 296 16.24 5.49 -4.49
CA VAL A 296 16.91 6.80 -4.54
C VAL A 296 16.22 7.80 -3.60
N ALA A 297 16.99 8.44 -2.73
CA ALA A 297 16.54 9.45 -1.78
C ALA A 297 15.54 8.96 -0.70
N HIS A 298 15.46 7.66 -0.45
CA HIS A 298 14.58 7.09 0.58
C HIS A 298 15.31 6.53 1.80
N ARG A 299 16.65 6.51 1.82
CA ARG A 299 17.42 5.95 2.95
C ARG A 299 17.13 6.64 4.29
N ALA A 300 16.82 7.94 4.26
CA ALA A 300 16.43 8.69 5.47
C ALA A 300 15.18 8.11 6.15
N PHE A 301 14.32 7.40 5.40
CA PHE A 301 13.10 6.76 5.89
C PHE A 301 13.28 5.28 6.24
N ASN A 302 14.40 4.68 5.86
CA ASN A 302 14.59 3.25 6.03
C ASN A 302 14.97 2.90 7.46
N VAL A 303 14.41 1.79 7.92
CA VAL A 303 14.76 1.15 9.19
C VAL A 303 15.52 -0.14 8.88
N PRO A 304 16.67 -0.42 9.53
CA PRO A 304 17.36 -1.68 9.38
C PRO A 304 16.44 -2.87 9.64
N ILE A 305 16.65 -3.97 8.91
CA ILE A 305 15.76 -5.14 8.98
C ILE A 305 15.66 -5.73 10.37
N GLU A 306 16.77 -5.76 11.12
CA GLU A 306 16.84 -6.23 12.50
C GLU A 306 15.99 -5.37 13.42
N THR A 307 16.07 -4.05 13.24
CA THR A 307 15.28 -3.09 14.00
C THR A 307 13.80 -3.23 13.65
N ALA A 308 13.45 -3.29 12.37
CA ALA A 308 12.08 -3.45 11.91
C ALA A 308 11.45 -4.75 12.45
N TRP A 309 12.20 -5.84 12.42
CA TRP A 309 11.76 -7.11 13.00
C TRP A 309 11.59 -7.03 14.52
N GLY A 310 12.56 -6.43 15.21
CA GLY A 310 12.52 -6.24 16.65
C GLY A 310 11.32 -5.40 17.09
N VAL A 311 11.04 -4.29 16.41
CA VAL A 311 9.89 -3.42 16.66
C VAL A 311 8.59 -4.16 16.43
N LEU A 312 8.43 -4.88 15.32
CA LEU A 312 7.22 -5.65 15.07
C LEU A 312 7.02 -6.76 16.11
N ASN A 313 8.07 -7.53 16.41
CA ASN A 313 8.01 -8.60 17.40
C ASN A 313 7.64 -8.07 18.80
N GLU A 314 8.22 -6.95 19.22
CA GLU A 314 7.88 -6.30 20.49
C GLU A 314 6.45 -5.75 20.47
N SER A 315 5.99 -5.21 19.35
CA SER A 315 4.62 -4.68 19.22
C SER A 315 3.55 -5.76 19.37
N GLN A 316 3.88 -7.00 19.05
CA GLN A 316 2.95 -8.13 19.12
C GLN A 316 2.84 -8.74 20.54
N LYS A 317 3.77 -8.41 21.44
CA LYS A 317 3.66 -8.82 22.84
C LYS A 317 2.43 -8.20 23.50
N GLY A 318 1.61 -9.03 24.14
CA GLY A 318 0.38 -8.61 24.80
C GLY A 318 -0.82 -8.37 23.85
N LEU A 319 -0.65 -8.66 22.56
CA LEU A 319 -1.77 -8.81 21.63
C LEU A 319 -2.31 -10.23 21.67
N SER A 320 -3.60 -10.41 21.40
CA SER A 320 -4.19 -11.73 21.18
C SER A 320 -3.68 -12.34 19.86
N GLY A 321 -3.79 -13.66 19.70
CA GLY A 321 -3.34 -14.33 18.48
C GLY A 321 -4.01 -13.83 17.19
N VAL A 322 -5.23 -13.26 17.29
CA VAL A 322 -5.91 -12.66 16.12
C VAL A 322 -5.54 -11.19 15.89
N GLU A 323 -5.05 -10.49 16.89
CA GLU A 323 -4.52 -9.12 16.75
C GLU A 323 -3.08 -9.14 16.20
N ALA A 324 -2.26 -10.09 16.63
CA ALA A 324 -0.84 -10.26 16.27
C ALA A 324 -0.66 -11.03 14.95
N HIS A 325 -1.38 -10.64 13.90
CA HIS A 325 -1.38 -11.36 12.62
C HIS A 325 -0.44 -10.77 11.57
N ALA A 326 -0.01 -9.53 11.76
CA ALA A 326 0.87 -8.86 10.82
C ALA A 326 2.22 -9.58 10.71
N LYS A 327 2.73 -9.66 9.50
CA LYS A 327 4.02 -10.25 9.17
C LYS A 327 4.96 -9.19 8.62
N LEU A 328 6.26 -9.35 8.87
CA LEU A 328 7.27 -8.51 8.24
C LEU A 328 7.65 -9.08 6.88
N SER A 329 7.73 -8.23 5.87
CA SER A 329 8.10 -8.64 4.53
C SER A 329 9.10 -7.68 3.91
N ILE A 330 10.07 -8.24 3.20
CA ILE A 330 10.99 -7.50 2.35
C ILE A 330 10.69 -7.80 0.88
N THR A 331 10.74 -6.78 0.05
CA THR A 331 10.62 -6.94 -1.40
C THR A 331 11.96 -6.58 -2.05
N HIS A 332 12.51 -7.51 -2.79
CA HIS A 332 13.75 -7.34 -3.53
C HIS A 332 13.55 -7.73 -5.01
N TYR A 333 14.59 -7.63 -5.83
CA TYR A 333 14.45 -7.82 -7.26
C TYR A 333 14.00 -9.25 -7.66
N LEU A 334 14.37 -10.28 -6.89
CA LEU A 334 13.93 -11.67 -7.12
C LEU A 334 12.49 -11.93 -6.66
N GLY A 335 11.94 -11.14 -5.74
CA GLY A 335 10.61 -11.40 -5.22
C GLY A 335 10.32 -10.76 -3.88
N LYS A 336 9.35 -11.33 -3.19
CA LYS A 336 8.91 -10.95 -1.85
C LYS A 336 9.28 -12.07 -0.88
N THR A 337 9.94 -11.73 0.21
CA THR A 337 10.34 -12.67 1.27
C THR A 337 9.71 -12.24 2.59
N GLU A 338 9.14 -13.18 3.31
CA GLU A 338 8.66 -12.97 4.67
C GLU A 338 9.83 -13.15 5.66
N VAL A 339 9.98 -12.21 6.58
CA VAL A 339 11.00 -12.25 7.62
C VAL A 339 10.38 -12.86 8.87
N SER A 340 10.74 -14.10 9.18
CA SER A 340 10.22 -14.84 10.32
C SER A 340 11.15 -14.83 11.53
N ALA A 341 12.46 -14.61 11.32
CA ALA A 341 13.45 -14.49 12.37
C ALA A 341 14.66 -13.67 11.91
N VAL A 342 15.33 -13.03 12.84
CA VAL A 342 16.64 -12.39 12.64
C VAL A 342 17.59 -12.93 13.70
N THR A 343 18.77 -13.40 13.28
CA THR A 343 19.83 -13.85 14.16
C THR A 343 21.09 -13.04 13.92
N ASN A 344 21.82 -12.72 14.98
CA ASN A 344 23.13 -12.09 14.90
C ASN A 344 24.27 -13.12 14.75
N GLU A 345 23.94 -14.41 14.70
CA GLU A 345 24.91 -15.45 14.49
C GLU A 345 24.97 -15.88 13.02
N PRO A 346 26.18 -16.10 12.45
CA PRO A 346 26.29 -16.60 11.10
C PRO A 346 25.58 -17.95 10.94
N ILE A 347 24.85 -18.11 9.86
CA ILE A 347 24.17 -19.39 9.56
C ILE A 347 25.26 -20.37 9.05
N PRO A 348 25.50 -21.50 9.74
CA PRO A 348 26.49 -22.45 9.30
C PRO A 348 26.28 -22.92 7.86
N GLY A 349 27.30 -22.79 7.02
CA GLY A 349 27.23 -23.19 5.61
C GLY A 349 26.69 -22.16 4.64
N LEU A 350 26.26 -20.96 5.11
CA LEU A 350 25.84 -19.86 4.25
C LEU A 350 26.96 -18.82 4.14
N ALA A 351 27.69 -18.82 3.04
CA ALA A 351 28.72 -17.81 2.78
C ALA A 351 28.11 -16.41 2.67
N GLY A 352 28.66 -15.43 3.41
CA GLY A 352 28.17 -14.04 3.40
C GLY A 352 27.04 -13.75 4.38
N SER A 353 26.85 -14.54 5.41
CA SER A 353 25.90 -14.32 6.50
C SER A 353 26.45 -13.45 7.65
N GLU A 354 27.49 -12.63 7.39
CA GLU A 354 28.03 -11.65 8.35
C GLU A 354 27.21 -10.36 8.36
#